data_494b90e4b5f08a1f50690d1bf717d9c2
#
_entry.id   494b90e4b5f08a1f50690d1bf717d9c2
#
_cell.length_a   1.000
_cell.length_b   1.000
_cell.length_c   1.000
_cell.angle_alpha   90.00
_cell.angle_beta   90.00
_cell.angle_gamma   90.00
#
_symmetry.space_group_name_H-M   'P 1'
#
loop_
_entity.id
_entity.type
_entity.pdbx_description
1 polymer ?
#
loop_
_entity_poly.entity_id
_entity_poly.type
_entity_poly.pdbx_seq_one_letter_code
_entity_poly.pdbx_strand_id
1 'polypeptide(L)'
;SIESLPDSKKSRKIMYIQNLKQILIPSNSPKQNQKIFWLILSLTFVAIYSLLVIKQAFSGEYIVQDDARQHVFWMRRFLDPELFPDDLIADYFQSVAPWGYKTFYWLFSQVGIDPIFLNKLLPLGLSLVTAAYCFGLCIEILPIPFAGFISSVLLNQNLWFQDDIVSGTPRAFLYPLFLATLYYLLRKSLLPFLVAIALLGLFYPQYVILTALILIIRLFNWEKSQFCLSKNPQDYLFSGVGLGISLLVILFYVLNSSNYSPVI
;
A
#
# COMPACT_ATOMS: atom_id res chain seq x y z
N SER A 1 -24.77 25.69 -28.99
CA SER A 1 -26.00 25.79 -28.20
C SER A 1 -26.84 24.53 -28.39
N ILE A 2 -27.48 24.03 -27.32
CA ILE A 2 -28.22 22.76 -27.29
C ILE A 2 -29.57 22.89 -28.06
N GLU A 3 -30.04 24.10 -28.26
CA GLU A 3 -31.37 24.39 -28.87
C GLU A 3 -31.46 24.17 -30.39
N SER A 4 -30.34 24.10 -31.09
CA SER A 4 -30.30 23.94 -32.56
C SER A 4 -30.16 22.51 -33.07
N LEU A 5 -30.25 21.50 -32.19
CA LEU A 5 -30.12 20.10 -32.56
C LEU A 5 -31.48 19.43 -32.82
N PRO A 6 -31.60 18.49 -33.80
CA PRO A 6 -32.80 17.67 -33.99
C PRO A 6 -33.21 16.97 -32.71
N ASP A 7 -34.50 16.81 -32.42
CA ASP A 7 -35.04 16.28 -31.15
C ASP A 7 -34.44 14.96 -30.70
N SER A 8 -34.13 14.05 -31.60
CA SER A 8 -33.46 12.76 -31.29
C SER A 8 -32.02 12.94 -30.81
N LYS A 9 -31.28 13.91 -31.33
CA LYS A 9 -29.89 14.21 -30.90
C LYS A 9 -29.89 14.99 -29.58
N LYS A 10 -30.87 15.85 -29.36
CA LYS A 10 -31.07 16.60 -28.13
C LYS A 10 -31.39 15.64 -26.96
N SER A 11 -32.29 14.68 -27.18
CA SER A 11 -32.64 13.65 -26.20
C SER A 11 -31.47 12.78 -25.84
N ARG A 12 -30.67 12.29 -26.81
CA ARG A 12 -29.45 11.51 -26.55
C ARG A 12 -28.41 12.31 -25.76
N LYS A 13 -28.18 13.58 -26.12
CA LYS A 13 -27.22 14.43 -25.42
C LYS A 13 -27.62 14.69 -23.95
N ILE A 14 -28.92 14.91 -23.72
CA ILE A 14 -29.45 15.05 -22.35
C ILE A 14 -29.25 13.75 -21.54
N MET A 15 -29.54 12.60 -22.15
CA MET A 15 -29.34 11.29 -21.53
C MET A 15 -27.86 11.04 -21.22
N TYR A 16 -26.93 11.37 -22.11
CA TYR A 16 -25.48 11.27 -21.83
C TYR A 16 -25.05 12.18 -20.69
N ILE A 17 -25.52 13.43 -20.65
CA ILE A 17 -25.21 14.36 -19.57
C ILE A 17 -25.78 13.88 -18.23
N GLN A 18 -26.99 13.32 -18.23
CA GLN A 18 -27.59 12.75 -17.01
C GLN A 18 -26.82 11.52 -16.53
N ASN A 19 -26.40 10.62 -17.43
CA ASN A 19 -25.59 9.47 -17.10
C ASN A 19 -24.21 9.88 -16.55
N LEU A 20 -23.55 10.87 -17.18
CA LEU A 20 -22.30 11.43 -16.69
C LEU A 20 -22.46 12.07 -15.30
N LYS A 21 -23.54 12.82 -15.09
CA LYS A 21 -23.84 13.38 -13.76
C LYS A 21 -24.02 12.28 -12.70
N GLN A 22 -24.71 11.18 -13.01
CA GLN A 22 -24.87 10.06 -12.08
C GLN A 22 -23.54 9.36 -11.74
N ILE A 23 -22.57 9.38 -12.66
CA ILE A 23 -21.23 8.80 -12.44
C ILE A 23 -20.35 9.74 -11.60
N LEU A 24 -20.48 11.06 -11.81
CA LEU A 24 -19.58 12.07 -11.24
C LEU A 24 -20.12 12.78 -10.00
N ILE A 25 -21.43 12.73 -9.73
CA ILE A 25 -22.00 13.38 -8.56
C ILE A 25 -21.90 12.44 -7.35
N PRO A 26 -21.39 12.92 -6.20
CA PRO A 26 -21.40 12.16 -4.96
C PRO A 26 -22.86 11.83 -4.61
N SER A 27 -23.20 10.56 -4.56
CA SER A 27 -24.45 10.14 -3.93
C SER A 27 -24.16 9.84 -2.47
N ASN A 28 -25.03 10.25 -1.55
CA ASN A 28 -24.90 9.97 -0.11
C ASN A 28 -24.70 8.48 0.20
N SER A 29 -25.04 7.60 -0.75
CA SER A 29 -24.75 6.15 -0.70
C SER A 29 -24.75 5.60 -2.13
N PRO A 30 -23.58 5.47 -2.81
CA PRO A 30 -23.52 4.81 -4.11
C PRO A 30 -24.03 3.36 -3.99
N LYS A 31 -24.82 2.93 -4.99
CA LYS A 31 -25.38 1.58 -5.02
C LYS A 31 -24.25 0.56 -4.90
N GLN A 32 -24.45 -0.46 -4.07
CA GLN A 32 -23.44 -1.50 -3.81
C GLN A 32 -22.90 -2.12 -5.10
N ASN A 33 -23.76 -2.39 -6.07
CA ASN A 33 -23.37 -2.95 -7.37
C ASN A 33 -22.42 -2.03 -8.15
N GLN A 34 -22.56 -0.69 -8.04
CA GLN A 34 -21.62 0.24 -8.66
C GLN A 34 -20.25 0.21 -8.01
N LYS A 35 -20.20 0.13 -6.66
CA LYS A 35 -18.92 -0.01 -5.94
C LYS A 35 -18.21 -1.29 -6.36
N ILE A 36 -18.91 -2.41 -6.39
CA ILE A 36 -18.36 -3.71 -6.78
C ILE A 36 -17.87 -3.68 -8.23
N PHE A 37 -18.66 -3.15 -9.16
CA PHE A 37 -18.28 -3.03 -10.56
C PHE A 37 -16.94 -2.27 -10.74
N TRP A 38 -16.84 -1.07 -10.16
CA TRP A 38 -15.66 -0.22 -10.29
C TRP A 38 -14.44 -0.79 -9.55
N LEU A 39 -14.64 -1.48 -8.42
CA LEU A 39 -13.59 -2.21 -7.73
C LEU A 39 -13.05 -3.36 -8.59
N ILE A 40 -13.94 -4.19 -9.14
CA ILE A 40 -13.53 -5.31 -10.01
C ILE A 40 -12.76 -4.76 -11.22
N LEU A 41 -13.23 -3.69 -11.83
CA LEU A 41 -12.56 -3.06 -12.96
C LEU A 41 -11.17 -2.55 -12.56
N SER A 42 -11.00 -1.91 -11.39
CA SER A 42 -9.70 -1.50 -10.85
C SER A 42 -8.74 -2.69 -10.71
N LEU A 43 -9.21 -3.75 -10.06
CA LEU A 43 -8.41 -4.96 -9.83
C LEU A 43 -8.04 -5.65 -11.15
N THR A 44 -8.95 -5.65 -12.15
CA THR A 44 -8.67 -6.22 -13.48
C THR A 44 -7.55 -5.45 -14.19
N PHE A 45 -7.59 -4.12 -14.19
CA PHE A 45 -6.52 -3.31 -14.77
C PHE A 45 -5.17 -3.58 -14.11
N VAL A 46 -5.16 -3.56 -12.77
CA VAL A 46 -3.93 -3.81 -12.00
C VAL A 46 -3.41 -5.23 -12.21
N ALA A 47 -4.29 -6.23 -12.27
CA ALA A 47 -3.91 -7.61 -12.57
C ALA A 47 -3.24 -7.73 -13.95
N ILE A 48 -3.80 -7.09 -14.99
CA ILE A 48 -3.23 -7.12 -16.33
C ILE A 48 -1.81 -6.52 -16.32
N TYR A 49 -1.61 -5.35 -15.71
CA TYR A 49 -0.28 -4.75 -15.58
C TYR A 49 0.69 -5.66 -14.83
N SER A 50 0.29 -6.18 -13.68
CA SER A 50 1.12 -7.07 -12.87
C SER A 50 1.51 -8.36 -13.61
N LEU A 51 0.59 -8.94 -14.39
CA LEU A 51 0.87 -10.13 -15.20
C LEU A 51 1.87 -9.85 -16.34
N LEU A 52 1.83 -8.65 -16.94
CA LEU A 52 2.82 -8.25 -17.95
C LEU A 52 4.22 -8.17 -17.35
N VAL A 53 4.34 -7.63 -16.14
CA VAL A 53 5.63 -7.54 -15.43
C VAL A 53 6.12 -8.92 -14.98
N ILE A 54 5.23 -9.77 -14.44
CA ILE A 54 5.57 -11.16 -14.12
C ILE A 54 6.09 -11.86 -15.37
N LYS A 55 5.41 -11.75 -16.51
CA LYS A 55 5.88 -12.31 -17.77
C LYS A 55 7.29 -11.85 -18.12
N GLN A 56 7.61 -10.56 -17.93
CA GLN A 56 8.95 -10.04 -18.14
C GLN A 56 9.95 -10.61 -17.12
N ALA A 57 9.60 -10.67 -15.83
CA ALA A 57 10.45 -11.21 -14.78
C ALA A 57 10.81 -12.69 -14.96
N PHE A 58 9.93 -13.45 -15.64
CA PHE A 58 10.14 -14.86 -15.97
C PHE A 58 10.58 -15.11 -17.43
N SER A 59 10.90 -14.07 -18.19
CA SER A 59 11.36 -14.23 -19.59
C SER A 59 12.79 -14.77 -19.72
N GLY A 60 13.55 -14.81 -18.63
CA GLY A 60 14.88 -15.40 -18.55
C GLY A 60 15.23 -15.82 -17.13
N GLU A 61 16.10 -16.83 -17.02
CA GLU A 61 16.52 -17.41 -15.74
C GLU A 61 17.17 -16.38 -14.80
N TYR A 62 18.01 -15.52 -15.36
CA TYR A 62 18.83 -14.55 -14.59
C TYR A 62 18.23 -13.14 -14.55
N ILE A 63 16.98 -12.97 -14.99
CA ILE A 63 16.31 -11.67 -14.90
C ILE A 63 15.85 -11.47 -13.47
N VAL A 64 16.54 -10.61 -12.75
CA VAL A 64 16.23 -10.17 -11.39
C VAL A 64 16.24 -8.65 -11.37
N GLN A 65 15.20 -8.06 -10.80
CA GLN A 65 15.10 -6.62 -10.61
C GLN A 65 16.23 -6.11 -9.72
N ASP A 66 16.71 -4.89 -9.96
CA ASP A 66 17.94 -4.37 -9.37
C ASP A 66 17.90 -4.33 -7.83
N ASP A 67 16.84 -3.80 -7.25
CA ASP A 67 16.65 -3.76 -5.79
C ASP A 67 16.58 -5.17 -5.17
N ALA A 68 16.06 -6.16 -5.90
CA ALA A 68 16.02 -7.54 -5.42
C ALA A 68 17.43 -8.16 -5.33
N ARG A 69 18.38 -7.70 -6.15
CA ARG A 69 19.79 -8.11 -6.05
C ARG A 69 20.47 -7.64 -4.77
N GLN A 70 19.90 -6.64 -4.10
CA GLN A 70 20.39 -6.13 -2.84
C GLN A 70 19.58 -6.68 -1.67
N HIS A 71 18.26 -6.58 -1.75
CA HIS A 71 17.38 -6.85 -0.61
C HIS A 71 16.97 -8.32 -0.46
N VAL A 72 17.04 -9.14 -1.52
CA VAL A 72 16.46 -10.50 -1.53
C VAL A 72 17.51 -11.61 -1.73
N PHE A 73 18.60 -11.36 -2.46
CA PHE A 73 19.56 -12.41 -2.84
C PHE A 73 20.10 -13.19 -1.63
N TRP A 74 20.48 -12.51 -0.57
CA TRP A 74 21.03 -13.08 0.66
C TRP A 74 20.05 -13.99 1.41
N MET A 75 18.74 -13.81 1.16
CA MET A 75 17.68 -14.62 1.79
C MET A 75 17.69 -16.08 1.33
N ARG A 76 18.44 -16.41 0.27
CA ARG A 76 18.70 -17.81 -0.10
C ARG A 76 19.43 -18.57 0.98
N ARG A 77 20.12 -17.90 1.91
CA ARG A 77 20.67 -18.50 3.15
C ARG A 77 19.60 -19.17 4.01
N PHE A 78 18.32 -18.84 3.84
CA PHE A 78 17.23 -19.54 4.54
C PHE A 78 17.00 -20.96 4.03
N LEU A 79 17.41 -21.25 2.80
CA LEU A 79 17.36 -22.59 2.18
C LEU A 79 18.69 -23.32 2.31
N ASP A 80 19.78 -22.59 2.16
CA ASP A 80 21.15 -23.12 2.25
C ASP A 80 22.03 -22.11 3.02
N PRO A 81 22.30 -22.35 4.31
CA PRO A 81 23.10 -21.45 5.15
C PRO A 81 24.55 -21.27 4.70
N GLU A 82 25.09 -22.19 3.90
CA GLU A 82 26.47 -22.11 3.40
C GLU A 82 26.64 -21.15 2.21
N LEU A 83 25.55 -20.57 1.72
CA LEU A 83 25.61 -19.58 0.62
C LEU A 83 26.23 -18.26 1.08
N PHE A 84 27.02 -17.66 0.21
CA PHE A 84 27.66 -16.35 0.40
C PHE A 84 28.55 -16.31 1.66
N PRO A 85 29.51 -17.27 1.83
CA PRO A 85 30.41 -17.27 2.97
C PRO A 85 31.26 -15.98 2.96
N ASP A 86 31.38 -15.31 4.11
CA ASP A 86 32.17 -14.09 4.28
C ASP A 86 31.83 -12.94 3.32
N ASP A 87 30.59 -12.92 2.78
CA ASP A 87 30.12 -11.86 1.89
C ASP A 87 29.60 -10.68 2.70
N LEU A 88 30.40 -9.61 2.78
CA LEU A 88 30.07 -8.39 3.52
C LEU A 88 28.79 -7.70 3.03
N ILE A 89 28.45 -7.85 1.74
CA ILE A 89 27.23 -7.27 1.17
C ILE A 89 26.00 -8.03 1.66
N ALA A 90 26.07 -9.37 1.62
CA ALA A 90 25.01 -10.22 2.14
C ALA A 90 24.78 -9.99 3.65
N ASP A 91 25.86 -9.90 4.42
CA ASP A 91 25.80 -9.65 5.87
C ASP A 91 25.21 -8.28 6.20
N TYR A 92 25.63 -7.25 5.46
CA TYR A 92 25.07 -5.91 5.61
C TYR A 92 23.54 -5.90 5.33
N PHE A 93 23.10 -6.38 4.16
CA PHE A 93 21.67 -6.36 3.84
C PHE A 93 20.84 -7.26 4.74
N GLN A 94 21.40 -8.37 5.22
CA GLN A 94 20.79 -9.23 6.23
C GLN A 94 20.58 -8.50 7.55
N SER A 95 21.55 -7.68 7.97
CA SER A 95 21.52 -6.96 9.25
C SER A 95 20.51 -5.82 9.25
N VAL A 96 20.42 -5.07 8.14
CA VAL A 96 19.53 -3.89 8.02
C VAL A 96 18.12 -4.24 7.57
N ALA A 97 17.85 -5.48 7.15
CA ALA A 97 16.55 -5.91 6.69
C ALA A 97 15.49 -5.81 7.80
N PRO A 98 14.32 -5.19 7.55
CA PRO A 98 13.24 -5.11 8.52
C PRO A 98 12.79 -6.49 9.00
N TRP A 99 12.55 -6.63 10.30
CA TRP A 99 12.29 -7.93 10.91
C TRP A 99 11.07 -8.66 10.31
N GLY A 100 9.95 -7.99 10.13
CA GLY A 100 8.76 -8.59 9.53
C GLY A 100 8.98 -9.02 8.07
N TYR A 101 9.70 -8.20 7.31
CA TYR A 101 10.09 -8.52 5.93
C TYR A 101 10.96 -9.79 5.88
N LYS A 102 12.00 -9.86 6.69
CA LYS A 102 12.88 -11.02 6.82
C LYS A 102 12.11 -12.28 7.25
N THR A 103 11.24 -12.16 8.27
CA THR A 103 10.43 -13.27 8.77
C THR A 103 9.43 -13.76 7.72
N PHE A 104 8.84 -12.86 6.93
CA PHE A 104 7.93 -13.24 5.85
C PHE A 104 8.62 -14.15 4.83
N TYR A 105 9.76 -13.75 4.31
CA TYR A 105 10.52 -14.58 3.37
C TYR A 105 11.01 -15.89 3.99
N TRP A 106 11.46 -15.85 5.25
CA TRP A 106 11.85 -17.04 6.00
C TRP A 106 10.72 -18.07 6.09
N LEU A 107 9.48 -17.63 6.40
CA LEU A 107 8.33 -18.54 6.48
C LEU A 107 8.07 -19.26 5.15
N PHE A 108 8.15 -18.57 4.03
CA PHE A 108 7.99 -19.20 2.71
C PHE A 108 9.16 -20.14 2.37
N SER A 109 10.36 -19.81 2.80
CA SER A 109 11.52 -20.68 2.61
C SER A 109 11.39 -22.00 3.40
N GLN A 110 10.71 -22.00 4.56
CA GLN A 110 10.46 -23.24 5.32
C GLN A 110 9.59 -24.26 4.57
N VAL A 111 8.79 -23.81 3.61
CA VAL A 111 8.02 -24.69 2.72
C VAL A 111 8.70 -24.92 1.37
N GLY A 112 9.99 -24.55 1.26
CA GLY A 112 10.83 -24.81 0.09
C GLY A 112 10.66 -23.81 -1.06
N ILE A 113 10.03 -22.64 -0.83
CA ILE A 113 9.88 -21.60 -1.84
C ILE A 113 11.15 -20.75 -1.89
N ASP A 114 11.80 -20.72 -3.07
CA ASP A 114 12.98 -19.86 -3.29
C ASP A 114 12.60 -18.37 -3.15
N PRO A 115 13.37 -17.59 -2.36
CA PRO A 115 13.12 -16.17 -2.15
C PRO A 115 13.08 -15.35 -3.44
N ILE A 116 13.93 -15.65 -4.43
CA ILE A 116 13.93 -14.94 -5.71
C ILE A 116 12.67 -15.25 -6.52
N PHE A 117 12.21 -16.51 -6.48
CA PHE A 117 10.94 -16.88 -7.10
C PHE A 117 9.76 -16.17 -6.45
N LEU A 118 9.69 -16.17 -5.11
CA LEU A 118 8.66 -15.47 -4.34
C LEU A 118 8.67 -13.96 -4.66
N ASN A 119 9.85 -13.35 -4.71
CA ASN A 119 10.04 -11.94 -5.06
C ASN A 119 9.40 -11.57 -6.40
N LYS A 120 9.50 -12.44 -7.40
CA LYS A 120 8.90 -12.23 -8.73
C LYS A 120 7.37 -12.34 -8.74
N LEU A 121 6.76 -13.08 -7.81
CA LEU A 121 5.31 -13.25 -7.70
C LEU A 121 4.63 -12.20 -6.84
N LEU A 122 5.31 -11.69 -5.83
CA LEU A 122 4.75 -10.73 -4.86
C LEU A 122 4.15 -9.47 -5.48
N PRO A 123 4.70 -8.89 -6.57
CA PRO A 123 4.14 -7.71 -7.23
C PRO A 123 2.66 -7.82 -7.56
N LEU A 124 2.19 -8.98 -8.01
CA LEU A 124 0.77 -9.19 -8.30
C LEU A 124 -0.09 -9.03 -7.04
N GLY A 125 0.26 -9.74 -5.96
CA GLY A 125 -0.49 -9.69 -4.71
C GLY A 125 -0.47 -8.31 -4.08
N LEU A 126 0.72 -7.69 -3.99
CA LEU A 126 0.90 -6.37 -3.39
C LEU A 126 0.18 -5.27 -4.18
N SER A 127 0.23 -5.32 -5.52
CA SER A 127 -0.49 -4.36 -6.37
C SER A 127 -2.01 -4.47 -6.22
N LEU A 128 -2.54 -5.70 -6.18
CA LEU A 128 -3.98 -5.92 -5.99
C LEU A 128 -4.46 -5.42 -4.62
N VAL A 129 -3.70 -5.70 -3.55
CA VAL A 129 -4.02 -5.20 -2.20
C VAL A 129 -3.91 -3.68 -2.14
N THR A 130 -2.88 -3.09 -2.78
CA THR A 130 -2.71 -1.64 -2.90
C THR A 130 -3.92 -1.00 -3.60
N ALA A 131 -4.36 -1.56 -4.73
CA ALA A 131 -5.52 -1.07 -5.47
C ALA A 131 -6.81 -1.16 -4.65
N ALA A 132 -7.03 -2.28 -3.94
CA ALA A 132 -8.20 -2.47 -3.11
C ALA A 132 -8.28 -1.45 -1.95
N TYR A 133 -7.17 -1.23 -1.24
CA TYR A 133 -7.14 -0.24 -0.16
C TYR A 133 -7.19 1.20 -0.68
N CYS A 134 -6.55 1.51 -1.81
CA CYS A 134 -6.65 2.83 -2.45
C CYS A 134 -8.09 3.13 -2.87
N PHE A 135 -8.76 2.19 -3.52
CA PHE A 135 -10.18 2.29 -3.87
C PHE A 135 -11.05 2.50 -2.64
N GLY A 136 -10.87 1.64 -1.61
CA GLY A 136 -11.62 1.74 -0.37
C GLY A 136 -11.43 3.08 0.34
N LEU A 137 -10.17 3.53 0.46
CA LEU A 137 -9.82 4.82 1.07
C LEU A 137 -10.45 6.00 0.30
N CYS A 138 -10.40 5.95 -1.03
CA CYS A 138 -11.03 6.98 -1.88
C CYS A 138 -12.54 7.04 -1.64
N ILE A 139 -13.23 5.90 -1.53
CA ILE A 139 -14.66 5.84 -1.26
C ILE A 139 -15.04 6.39 0.13
N GLU A 140 -14.18 6.19 1.14
CA GLU A 140 -14.41 6.76 2.48
C GLU A 140 -14.27 8.30 2.49
N ILE A 141 -13.38 8.84 1.67
CA ILE A 141 -13.17 10.31 1.55
C ILE A 141 -14.18 10.94 0.59
N LEU A 142 -14.36 10.32 -0.57
CA LEU A 142 -15.21 10.78 -1.66
C LEU A 142 -16.06 9.62 -2.18
N PRO A 143 -17.36 9.56 -1.87
CA PRO A 143 -18.20 8.40 -2.17
C PRO A 143 -18.59 8.34 -3.67
N ILE A 144 -17.61 8.44 -4.56
CA ILE A 144 -17.72 8.32 -6.01
C ILE A 144 -16.94 7.09 -6.48
N PRO A 145 -17.60 5.98 -6.86
CA PRO A 145 -16.91 4.74 -7.25
C PRO A 145 -15.96 4.90 -8.44
N PHE A 146 -16.32 5.76 -9.39
CA PHE A 146 -15.46 6.10 -10.53
C PHE A 146 -14.17 6.81 -10.09
N ALA A 147 -14.23 7.70 -9.11
CA ALA A 147 -13.04 8.35 -8.55
C ALA A 147 -12.11 7.32 -7.87
N GLY A 148 -12.70 6.36 -7.16
CA GLY A 148 -11.96 5.23 -6.58
C GLY A 148 -11.23 4.40 -7.64
N PHE A 149 -11.89 4.11 -8.77
CA PHE A 149 -11.28 3.44 -9.92
C PHE A 149 -10.09 4.22 -10.46
N ILE A 150 -10.28 5.50 -10.80
CA ILE A 150 -9.21 6.34 -11.34
C ILE A 150 -8.04 6.45 -10.37
N SER A 151 -8.30 6.70 -9.08
CA SER A 151 -7.26 6.83 -8.06
C SER A 151 -6.42 5.57 -7.94
N SER A 152 -7.05 4.39 -7.89
CA SER A 152 -6.33 3.12 -7.75
C SER A 152 -5.52 2.77 -8.99
N VAL A 153 -6.03 3.03 -10.20
CA VAL A 153 -5.29 2.80 -11.45
C VAL A 153 -4.11 3.76 -11.57
N LEU A 154 -4.31 5.07 -11.34
CA LEU A 154 -3.24 6.06 -11.42
C LEU A 154 -2.14 5.81 -10.38
N LEU A 155 -2.52 5.47 -9.14
CA LEU A 155 -1.53 5.12 -8.11
C LEU A 155 -0.68 3.94 -8.55
N ASN A 156 -1.32 2.83 -8.97
CA ASN A 156 -0.56 1.65 -9.39
C ASN A 156 0.33 1.93 -10.61
N GLN A 157 -0.15 2.68 -11.60
CA GLN A 157 0.70 3.09 -12.73
C GLN A 157 1.91 3.88 -12.28
N ASN A 158 1.74 4.83 -11.35
CA ASN A 158 2.85 5.61 -10.82
C ASN A 158 3.88 4.73 -10.09
N LEU A 159 3.40 3.77 -9.27
CA LEU A 159 4.28 2.84 -8.55
C LEU A 159 5.07 1.92 -9.50
N TRP A 160 4.48 1.54 -10.64
CA TRP A 160 5.18 0.79 -11.68
C TRP A 160 6.22 1.64 -12.40
N PHE A 161 5.92 2.90 -12.71
CA PHE A 161 6.88 3.83 -13.34
C PHE A 161 8.09 4.15 -12.46
N GLN A 162 7.92 4.10 -11.14
CA GLN A 162 8.99 4.37 -10.17
C GLN A 162 9.70 3.10 -9.70
N ASP A 163 9.40 1.96 -10.28
CA ASP A 163 9.90 0.63 -9.88
C ASP A 163 9.62 0.24 -8.42
N ASP A 164 8.67 0.92 -7.77
CA ASP A 164 8.38 0.76 -6.35
C ASP A 164 7.67 -0.58 -6.01
N ILE A 165 6.98 -1.19 -6.99
CA ILE A 165 6.16 -2.39 -6.80
C ILE A 165 6.47 -3.50 -7.82
N VAL A 166 7.56 -3.38 -8.57
CA VAL A 166 7.97 -4.36 -9.60
C VAL A 166 8.63 -5.60 -9.02
N SER A 167 8.96 -5.58 -7.75
CA SER A 167 9.59 -6.69 -7.03
C SER A 167 9.14 -6.69 -5.57
N GLY A 168 9.27 -7.85 -4.89
CA GLY A 168 8.90 -8.02 -3.48
C GLY A 168 9.91 -7.45 -2.50
N THR A 169 10.41 -6.24 -2.71
CA THR A 169 11.30 -5.53 -1.78
C THR A 169 10.55 -4.92 -0.61
N PRO A 170 11.20 -4.46 0.48
CA PRO A 170 10.51 -3.84 1.61
C PRO A 170 9.62 -2.67 1.19
N ARG A 171 10.04 -1.91 0.18
CA ARG A 171 9.30 -0.76 -0.36
C ARG A 171 7.97 -1.14 -0.98
N ALA A 172 7.88 -2.29 -1.61
CA ALA A 172 6.62 -2.77 -2.20
C ALA A 172 5.54 -3.09 -1.15
N PHE A 173 5.93 -3.46 0.08
CA PHE A 173 5.00 -3.69 1.18
C PHE A 173 4.50 -2.40 1.84
N LEU A 174 5.22 -1.30 1.67
CA LEU A 174 4.84 0.00 2.22
C LEU A 174 3.43 0.42 1.80
N TYR A 175 3.16 0.40 0.48
CA TYR A 175 1.94 0.98 -0.08
C TYR A 175 0.66 0.29 0.40
N PRO A 176 0.53 -1.05 0.32
CA PRO A 176 -0.66 -1.72 0.82
C PRO A 176 -0.85 -1.55 2.32
N LEU A 177 0.23 -1.58 3.12
CA LEU A 177 0.16 -1.47 4.58
C LEU A 177 -0.15 -0.04 5.03
N PHE A 178 0.43 0.97 4.40
CA PHE A 178 0.13 2.36 4.70
C PHE A 178 -1.31 2.74 4.32
N LEU A 179 -1.78 2.34 3.14
CA LEU A 179 -3.16 2.57 2.72
C LEU A 179 -4.16 1.81 3.61
N ALA A 180 -3.84 0.59 4.04
CA ALA A 180 -4.65 -0.15 5.00
C ALA A 180 -4.74 0.60 6.33
N THR A 181 -3.62 1.13 6.83
CA THR A 181 -3.58 1.91 8.07
C THR A 181 -4.49 3.14 7.97
N LEU A 182 -4.41 3.91 6.88
CA LEU A 182 -5.28 5.07 6.64
C LEU A 182 -6.75 4.68 6.49
N TYR A 183 -7.03 3.61 5.75
CA TYR A 183 -8.39 3.10 5.54
C TYR A 183 -9.08 2.72 6.85
N TYR A 184 -8.41 1.93 7.69
CA TYR A 184 -8.98 1.51 8.97
C TYR A 184 -9.03 2.65 10.00
N LEU A 185 -8.12 3.62 9.90
CA LEU A 185 -8.17 4.85 10.69
C LEU A 185 -9.42 5.68 10.36
N LEU A 186 -9.76 5.85 9.09
CA LEU A 186 -10.97 6.57 8.66
C LEU A 186 -12.24 5.80 9.02
N ARG A 187 -12.24 4.47 8.86
CA ARG A 187 -13.37 3.62 9.25
C ARG A 187 -13.53 3.46 10.76
N LYS A 188 -12.62 4.00 11.55
CA LYS A 188 -12.62 3.86 13.01
C LYS A 188 -12.66 2.39 13.48
N SER A 189 -11.99 1.50 12.75
CA SER A 189 -11.89 0.07 13.05
C SER A 189 -10.58 -0.19 13.79
N LEU A 190 -10.63 -0.23 15.14
CA LEU A 190 -9.45 -0.23 15.99
C LEU A 190 -8.52 -1.43 15.73
N LEU A 191 -9.03 -2.67 15.84
CA LEU A 191 -8.19 -3.86 15.71
C LEU A 191 -7.48 -3.97 14.35
N PRO A 192 -8.17 -3.85 13.19
CA PRO A 192 -7.48 -3.84 11.90
C PRO A 192 -6.49 -2.68 11.75
N PHE A 193 -6.79 -1.50 12.32
CA PHE A 193 -5.86 -0.38 12.34
C PHE A 193 -4.57 -0.72 13.10
N LEU A 194 -4.67 -1.33 14.29
CA LEU A 194 -3.51 -1.73 15.10
C LEU A 194 -2.66 -2.79 14.38
N VAL A 195 -3.29 -3.76 13.74
CA VAL A 195 -2.59 -4.77 12.93
C VAL A 195 -1.88 -4.10 11.74
N ALA A 196 -2.54 -3.21 11.03
CA ALA A 196 -1.97 -2.53 9.86
C ALA A 196 -0.75 -1.67 10.24
N ILE A 197 -0.83 -0.87 11.30
CA ILE A 197 0.29 -0.01 11.75
C ILE A 197 1.46 -0.85 12.31
N ALA A 198 1.17 -1.95 13.01
CA ALA A 198 2.20 -2.87 13.48
C ALA A 198 2.93 -3.54 12.31
N LEU A 199 2.20 -4.05 11.33
CA LEU A 199 2.78 -4.62 10.12
C LEU A 199 3.58 -3.56 9.34
N LEU A 200 3.03 -2.35 9.17
CA LEU A 200 3.76 -1.25 8.53
C LEU A 200 5.12 -1.03 9.20
N GLY A 201 5.15 -0.99 10.52
CA GLY A 201 6.39 -0.81 11.28
C GLY A 201 7.36 -1.99 11.15
N LEU A 202 6.86 -3.22 11.10
CA LEU A 202 7.67 -4.42 10.95
C LEU A 202 8.25 -4.60 9.54
N PHE A 203 7.58 -4.08 8.51
CA PHE A 203 8.02 -4.19 7.11
C PHE A 203 8.73 -2.93 6.60
N TYR A 204 8.32 -1.74 7.04
CA TYR A 204 8.88 -0.47 6.58
C TYR A 204 8.86 0.59 7.70
N PRO A 205 9.77 0.48 8.69
CA PRO A 205 9.72 1.27 9.94
C PRO A 205 9.77 2.80 9.73
N GLN A 206 10.41 3.30 8.66
CA GLN A 206 10.52 4.74 8.41
C GLN A 206 9.15 5.42 8.28
N TYR A 207 8.15 4.74 7.71
CA TYR A 207 6.81 5.31 7.52
C TYR A 207 5.93 5.31 8.78
N VAL A 208 6.38 4.62 9.83
CA VAL A 208 5.73 4.73 11.15
C VAL A 208 5.82 6.15 11.69
N ILE A 209 6.91 6.87 11.41
CA ILE A 209 7.08 8.27 11.80
C ILE A 209 6.01 9.15 11.12
N LEU A 210 5.79 8.96 9.81
CA LEU A 210 4.74 9.68 9.08
C LEU A 210 3.36 9.36 9.65
N THR A 211 3.10 8.10 9.95
CA THR A 211 1.83 7.68 10.56
C THR A 211 1.65 8.31 11.95
N ALA A 212 2.70 8.35 12.76
CA ALA A 212 2.68 9.02 14.07
C ALA A 212 2.35 10.50 13.94
N LEU A 213 2.91 11.22 12.96
CA LEU A 213 2.57 12.61 12.67
C LEU A 213 1.10 12.79 12.30
N ILE A 214 0.54 11.91 11.46
CA ILE A 214 -0.88 11.92 11.11
C ILE A 214 -1.75 11.74 12.37
N LEU A 215 -1.37 10.81 13.26
CA LEU A 215 -2.09 10.56 14.51
C LEU A 215 -2.03 11.76 15.47
N ILE A 216 -0.90 12.47 15.54
CA ILE A 216 -0.75 13.70 16.32
C ILE A 216 -1.65 14.80 15.73
N ILE A 217 -1.59 15.02 14.40
CA ILE A 217 -2.41 16.04 13.73
C ILE A 217 -3.90 15.77 13.95
N ARG A 218 -4.32 14.50 13.96
CA ARG A 218 -5.71 14.11 14.22
C ARG A 218 -6.24 14.55 15.59
N LEU A 219 -5.38 14.79 16.58
CA LEU A 219 -5.78 15.31 17.90
C LEU A 219 -6.20 16.78 17.86
N PHE A 220 -5.96 17.47 16.75
CA PHE A 220 -6.28 18.89 16.61
C PHE A 220 -7.41 19.08 15.59
N ASN A 221 -8.35 19.96 15.94
CA ASN A 221 -9.39 20.45 15.06
C ASN A 221 -9.20 21.94 14.80
N TRP A 222 -9.57 22.39 13.60
CA TRP A 222 -9.58 23.80 13.26
C TRP A 222 -10.98 24.35 13.48
N GLU A 223 -11.20 25.02 14.62
CA GLU A 223 -12.46 25.68 14.94
C GLU A 223 -12.24 27.19 15.10
N LYS A 224 -13.11 28.02 14.50
CA LYS A 224 -13.10 29.49 14.63
C LYS A 224 -11.72 30.14 14.44
N SER A 225 -10.95 29.68 13.40
CA SER A 225 -9.59 30.17 13.11
C SER A 225 -8.55 29.89 14.20
N GLN A 226 -8.79 28.92 15.10
CA GLN A 226 -7.85 28.48 16.13
C GLN A 226 -7.70 26.97 16.12
N PHE A 227 -6.50 26.51 16.49
CA PHE A 227 -6.26 25.09 16.74
C PHE A 227 -6.82 24.72 18.12
N CYS A 228 -7.78 23.83 18.15
CA CYS A 228 -8.36 23.27 19.36
C CYS A 228 -8.13 21.75 19.42
N LEU A 229 -8.00 21.19 20.61
CA LEU A 229 -7.94 19.75 20.79
C LEU A 229 -9.28 19.11 20.39
N SER A 230 -9.21 17.93 19.80
CA SER A 230 -10.41 17.16 19.43
C SER A 230 -11.26 16.88 20.67
N LYS A 231 -12.57 17.02 20.51
CA LYS A 231 -13.55 16.68 21.57
C LYS A 231 -14.01 15.23 21.50
N ASN A 232 -13.56 14.48 20.47
CA ASN A 232 -13.95 13.11 20.25
C ASN A 232 -13.03 12.12 21.01
N PRO A 233 -13.51 11.37 22.00
CA PRO A 233 -12.70 10.39 22.74
C PRO A 233 -12.05 9.33 21.87
N GLN A 234 -12.68 8.99 20.75
CA GLN A 234 -12.11 8.00 19.80
C GLN A 234 -10.80 8.48 19.17
N ASP A 235 -10.64 9.79 18.93
CA ASP A 235 -9.41 10.32 18.35
C ASP A 235 -8.24 10.14 19.31
N TYR A 236 -8.47 10.31 20.61
CA TYR A 236 -7.46 10.04 21.63
C TYR A 236 -7.14 8.56 21.77
N LEU A 237 -8.15 7.68 21.68
CA LEU A 237 -7.93 6.22 21.74
C LEU A 237 -7.07 5.76 20.55
N PHE A 238 -7.47 6.09 19.32
CA PHE A 238 -6.72 5.70 18.12
C PHE A 238 -5.31 6.30 18.09
N SER A 239 -5.18 7.58 18.42
CA SER A 239 -3.88 8.24 18.44
C SER A 239 -3.01 7.70 19.57
N GLY A 240 -3.52 7.54 20.77
CA GLY A 240 -2.76 7.04 21.91
C GLY A 240 -2.22 5.64 21.70
N VAL A 241 -3.09 4.71 21.30
CA VAL A 241 -2.67 3.30 21.05
C VAL A 241 -1.80 3.20 19.81
N GLY A 242 -2.12 3.93 18.73
CA GLY A 242 -1.30 3.95 17.52
C GLY A 242 0.09 4.53 17.75
N LEU A 243 0.22 5.62 18.52
CA LEU A 243 1.50 6.18 18.92
C LEU A 243 2.28 5.24 19.83
N GLY A 244 1.60 4.52 20.73
CA GLY A 244 2.23 3.49 21.57
C GLY A 244 2.86 2.38 20.72
N ILE A 245 2.15 1.83 19.74
CA ILE A 245 2.69 0.83 18.80
C ILE A 245 3.84 1.42 17.99
N SER A 246 3.69 2.65 17.48
CA SER A 246 4.74 3.33 16.73
C SER A 246 6.04 3.45 17.53
N LEU A 247 5.92 3.85 18.79
CA LEU A 247 7.06 3.95 19.70
C LEU A 247 7.72 2.59 19.96
N LEU A 248 6.92 1.55 20.22
CA LEU A 248 7.44 0.19 20.45
C LEU A 248 8.21 -0.33 19.23
N VAL A 249 7.68 -0.12 18.01
CA VAL A 249 8.35 -0.52 16.76
C VAL A 249 9.66 0.24 16.57
N ILE A 250 9.65 1.55 16.77
CA ILE A 250 10.87 2.37 16.63
C ILE A 250 11.93 1.93 17.66
N LEU A 251 11.55 1.74 18.92
CA LEU A 251 12.46 1.27 19.96
C LEU A 251 13.03 -0.11 19.62
N PHE A 252 12.19 -1.04 19.19
CA PHE A 252 12.64 -2.36 18.75
C PHE A 252 13.66 -2.27 17.62
N TYR A 253 13.39 -1.42 16.62
CA TYR A 253 14.29 -1.23 15.47
C TYR A 253 15.61 -0.59 15.89
N VAL A 254 15.59 0.47 16.69
CA VAL A 254 16.80 1.15 17.19
C VAL A 254 17.67 0.21 18.04
N LEU A 255 17.08 -0.58 18.92
CA LEU A 255 17.82 -1.52 19.76
C LEU A 255 18.46 -2.67 18.97
N ASN A 256 17.85 -3.09 17.86
CA ASN A 256 18.37 -4.19 17.04
C ASN A 256 19.28 -3.73 15.89
N SER A 257 19.32 -2.44 15.56
CA SER A 257 20.17 -1.90 14.50
C SER A 257 21.58 -1.52 14.92
N SER A 258 21.93 -1.75 16.19
CA SER A 258 23.17 -1.23 16.81
C SER A 258 24.47 -1.87 16.34
N ASN A 259 24.43 -2.93 15.52
CA ASN A 259 25.64 -3.66 15.11
C ASN A 259 26.36 -3.09 13.87
N TYR A 260 25.73 -2.18 13.14
CA TYR A 260 26.35 -1.49 12.00
C TYR A 260 26.06 0.00 12.08
N SER A 261 27.11 0.83 12.07
CA SER A 261 26.92 2.29 11.97
C SER A 261 26.12 2.61 10.72
N PRO A 262 25.11 3.50 10.82
CA PRO A 262 24.43 3.97 9.63
C PRO A 262 25.48 4.61 8.71
N VAL A 263 25.59 4.08 7.51
CA VAL A 263 26.32 4.78 6.45
C VAL A 263 25.47 6.00 6.11
N ILE A 264 25.93 7.17 6.54
CA ILE A 264 25.36 8.48 6.21
C ILE A 264 25.60 8.78 4.73
#